data_cd0fb52fc853af50cb3fd5e8fdfcb821
#
_entry.id   cd0fb52fc853af50cb3fd5e8fdfcb821
#
_cell.length_a   1.000
_cell.length_b   1.000
_cell.length_c   1.000
_cell.angle_alpha   90.00
_cell.angle_beta   90.00
_cell.angle_gamma   90.00
#
_symmetry.space_group_name_H-M   'P 1'
#
loop_
_entity.id
_entity.type
_entity.pdbx_description
1 polymer ?
#
loop_
_entity_poly.entity_id
_entity_poly.type
_entity_poly.pdbx_seq_one_letter_code
_entity_poly.pdbx_strand_id
1 'polypeptide(L)'
;IPGQEQKHNQLLMTRPAFGGNTIATIACPDNRPQMATVRPGVMQKIDPIAGAKAEVIEYNPGFTPDNKYVEILDVVKELSDTVDIMDAKILVSGGRGVGSAENFKLLQDLADVIGGTVSCSRAVVDNGWLPKELQVGQTGKTVRPNVYFAIGISGAIQHTAGMEESDIIIAINKDDSAPIFDVADY
;
A
#
# COMPACT_ATOMS: atom_id res chain seq x y z
N ILE A 1 -27.66 -4.34 -7.79
CA ILE A 1 -28.52 -5.19 -6.93
C ILE A 1 -29.76 -5.46 -7.76
N PRO A 2 -30.16 -6.74 -8.02
CA PRO A 2 -31.35 -7.04 -8.80
C PRO A 2 -32.58 -6.44 -8.11
N GLY A 3 -33.36 -5.60 -8.84
CA GLY A 3 -34.63 -5.05 -8.39
C GLY A 3 -34.64 -3.61 -7.89
N GLN A 4 -33.50 -2.90 -7.86
CA GLN A 4 -33.49 -1.46 -7.66
C GLN A 4 -33.35 -0.76 -9.01
N GLU A 5 -34.37 0.01 -9.39
CA GLU A 5 -34.24 0.95 -10.50
C GLU A 5 -32.98 1.81 -10.30
N GLN A 6 -32.12 1.85 -11.31
CA GLN A 6 -30.92 2.69 -11.33
C GLN A 6 -31.34 4.17 -11.25
N LYS A 7 -31.54 4.67 -10.03
CA LYS A 7 -31.62 6.10 -9.80
C LYS A 7 -30.21 6.67 -9.89
N HIS A 8 -29.84 7.08 -11.10
CA HIS A 8 -28.82 8.06 -11.48
C HIS A 8 -27.51 8.08 -10.67
N ASN A 9 -26.42 7.69 -11.33
CA ASN A 9 -25.04 7.98 -10.98
C ASN A 9 -24.71 7.81 -9.48
N GLN A 10 -24.77 6.57 -8.99
CA GLN A 10 -24.29 6.25 -7.65
C GLN A 10 -22.82 5.83 -7.70
N LEU A 11 -22.01 6.41 -6.81
CA LEU A 11 -20.67 5.93 -6.55
C LEU A 11 -20.77 4.68 -5.66
N LEU A 12 -20.32 3.55 -6.20
CA LEU A 12 -20.20 2.30 -5.48
C LEU A 12 -18.76 2.13 -5.01
N MET A 13 -18.56 2.19 -3.69
CA MET A 13 -17.25 2.10 -3.07
C MET A 13 -17.03 0.66 -2.61
N THR A 14 -16.31 -0.11 -3.40
CA THR A 14 -16.01 -1.52 -3.10
C THR A 14 -14.67 -1.63 -2.39
N ARG A 15 -14.65 -2.35 -1.27
CA ARG A 15 -13.44 -2.61 -0.50
C ARG A 15 -13.41 -4.03 0.05
N PRO A 16 -12.25 -4.66 0.19
CA PRO A 16 -12.11 -5.87 0.97
C PRO A 16 -12.35 -5.57 2.46
N ALA A 17 -12.98 -6.51 3.15
CA ALA A 17 -13.25 -6.47 4.58
C ALA A 17 -12.85 -7.83 5.20
N PHE A 18 -12.66 -7.86 6.53
CA PHE A 18 -12.30 -9.08 7.26
C PHE A 18 -11.09 -9.83 6.68
N GLY A 19 -10.00 -9.10 6.43
CA GLY A 19 -8.76 -9.70 5.90
C GLY A 19 -8.85 -10.21 4.46
N GLY A 20 -9.73 -9.65 3.64
CA GLY A 20 -9.89 -10.05 2.22
C GLY A 20 -10.96 -11.11 1.98
N ASN A 21 -11.47 -11.79 3.02
CA ASN A 21 -12.45 -12.87 2.88
C ASN A 21 -13.85 -12.39 2.51
N THR A 22 -14.12 -11.10 2.60
CA THR A 22 -15.43 -10.51 2.27
C THR A 22 -15.24 -9.21 1.50
N ILE A 23 -16.00 -9.04 0.44
CA ILE A 23 -16.06 -7.79 -0.32
C ILE A 23 -17.30 -7.00 0.11
N ALA A 24 -17.09 -5.80 0.63
CA ALA A 24 -18.16 -4.89 0.99
C ALA A 24 -18.31 -3.77 -0.06
N THR A 25 -19.51 -3.61 -0.60
CA THR A 25 -19.84 -2.49 -1.47
C THR A 25 -20.72 -1.49 -0.70
N ILE A 26 -20.21 -0.28 -0.55
CA ILE A 26 -20.86 0.82 0.16
C ILE A 26 -21.48 1.76 -0.87
N ALA A 27 -22.75 2.09 -0.66
CA ALA A 27 -23.51 3.06 -1.47
C ALA A 27 -24.06 4.17 -0.57
N CYS A 28 -24.16 5.38 -1.12
CA CYS A 28 -24.74 6.54 -0.44
C CYS A 28 -25.90 7.11 -1.29
N PRO A 29 -27.09 6.48 -1.28
CA PRO A 29 -28.17 6.85 -2.18
C PRO A 29 -28.83 8.20 -1.85
N ASP A 30 -28.89 8.55 -0.57
CA ASP A 30 -29.73 9.64 -0.08
C ASP A 30 -28.99 10.95 0.16
N ASN A 31 -27.65 10.94 0.22
CA ASN A 31 -26.86 12.12 0.51
C ASN A 31 -25.99 12.59 -0.69
N ARG A 32 -25.79 13.90 -0.78
CA ARG A 32 -24.91 14.53 -1.76
C ARG A 32 -24.07 15.62 -1.06
N PRO A 33 -22.82 15.82 -1.51
CA PRO A 33 -22.09 15.05 -2.53
C PRO A 33 -21.73 13.64 -2.06
N GLN A 34 -21.60 12.70 -3.01
CA GLN A 34 -21.00 11.39 -2.72
C GLN A 34 -19.50 11.54 -2.71
N MET A 35 -18.85 11.09 -1.66
CA MET A 35 -17.42 11.26 -1.44
C MET A 35 -16.78 9.92 -1.12
N ALA A 36 -15.59 9.70 -1.68
CA ALA A 36 -14.77 8.53 -1.40
C ALA A 36 -13.30 8.91 -1.37
N THR A 37 -12.53 8.20 -0.57
CA THR A 37 -11.07 8.25 -0.61
C THR A 37 -10.53 6.92 -1.10
N VAL A 38 -9.49 6.98 -1.92
CA VAL A 38 -8.77 5.80 -2.40
C VAL A 38 -7.38 5.81 -1.78
N ARG A 39 -7.01 4.71 -1.13
CA ARG A 39 -5.67 4.59 -0.57
C ARG A 39 -4.63 4.50 -1.71
N PRO A 40 -3.43 5.07 -1.53
CA PRO A 40 -2.33 4.87 -2.47
C PRO A 40 -2.07 3.38 -2.73
N GLY A 41 -1.71 3.03 -3.97
CA GLY A 41 -1.41 1.65 -4.35
C GLY A 41 -2.61 0.75 -4.68
N VAL A 42 -3.85 1.15 -4.37
CA VAL A 42 -5.06 0.35 -4.64
C VAL A 42 -5.41 0.31 -6.13
N MET A 43 -5.16 1.39 -6.86
CA MET A 43 -5.38 1.46 -8.30
C MET A 43 -4.06 1.59 -9.04
N GLN A 44 -3.92 0.88 -10.15
CA GLN A 44 -2.75 1.04 -11.01
C GLN A 44 -2.76 2.43 -11.65
N LYS A 45 -1.57 3.03 -11.76
CA LYS A 45 -1.37 4.23 -12.54
C LYS A 45 -1.53 3.89 -14.01
N ILE A 46 -2.42 4.62 -14.69
CA ILE A 46 -2.59 4.49 -16.14
C ILE A 46 -1.56 5.37 -16.86
N ASP A 47 -1.21 4.97 -18.08
CA ASP A 47 -0.37 5.79 -18.94
C ASP A 47 -1.10 7.08 -19.33
N PRO A 48 -0.37 8.21 -19.46
CA PRO A 48 -0.95 9.46 -19.92
C PRO A 48 -1.57 9.30 -21.32
N ILE A 49 -2.79 9.75 -21.49
CA ILE A 49 -3.45 9.76 -22.81
C ILE A 49 -2.90 10.95 -23.60
N ALA A 50 -2.22 10.67 -24.69
CA ALA A 50 -1.65 11.71 -25.54
C ALA A 50 -2.76 12.67 -26.07
N GLY A 51 -2.55 13.97 -25.86
CA GLY A 51 -3.50 15.00 -26.30
C GLY A 51 -4.70 15.22 -25.38
N ALA A 52 -4.84 14.48 -24.29
CA ALA A 52 -5.87 14.73 -23.30
C ALA A 52 -5.63 16.09 -22.61
N LYS A 53 -6.69 16.89 -22.53
CA LYS A 53 -6.69 18.19 -21.83
C LYS A 53 -7.70 18.13 -20.69
N ALA A 54 -7.27 18.55 -19.51
CA ALA A 54 -8.18 18.73 -18.38
C ALA A 54 -8.69 20.18 -18.38
N GLU A 55 -9.96 20.37 -18.04
CA GLU A 55 -10.47 21.68 -17.65
C GLU A 55 -9.98 22.00 -16.25
N VAL A 56 -9.28 23.11 -16.08
CA VAL A 56 -8.80 23.58 -14.78
C VAL A 56 -9.69 24.73 -14.34
N ILE A 57 -10.43 24.52 -13.26
CA ILE A 57 -11.31 25.52 -12.66
C ILE A 57 -10.64 26.02 -11.39
N GLU A 58 -10.26 27.30 -11.38
CA GLU A 58 -9.76 27.96 -10.16
C GLU A 58 -10.96 28.40 -9.32
N TYR A 59 -11.01 27.93 -8.10
CA TYR A 59 -12.06 28.28 -7.14
C TYR A 59 -11.45 28.87 -5.88
N ASN A 60 -11.84 30.11 -5.57
CA ASN A 60 -11.50 30.75 -4.30
C ASN A 60 -12.70 30.61 -3.34
N PRO A 61 -12.59 29.80 -2.28
CA PRO A 61 -13.69 29.59 -1.33
C PRO A 61 -13.98 30.80 -0.44
N GLY A 62 -13.19 31.89 -0.53
CA GLY A 62 -13.40 33.13 0.24
C GLY A 62 -13.24 32.93 1.75
N PHE A 63 -12.32 32.05 2.17
CA PHE A 63 -12.06 31.85 3.61
C PHE A 63 -11.66 33.16 4.28
N THR A 64 -12.35 33.48 5.39
CA THR A 64 -12.02 34.60 6.27
C THR A 64 -11.17 34.11 7.45
N PRO A 65 -10.50 35.01 8.19
CA PRO A 65 -9.79 34.64 9.42
C PRO A 65 -10.64 33.86 10.42
N ASP A 66 -11.95 34.11 10.47
CA ASP A 66 -12.89 33.40 11.36
C ASP A 66 -13.11 31.93 10.99
N ASN A 67 -12.73 31.52 9.79
CA ASN A 67 -12.78 30.13 9.35
C ASN A 67 -11.47 29.37 9.66
N LYS A 68 -10.48 30.05 10.23
CA LYS A 68 -9.15 29.49 10.50
C LYS A 68 -9.03 29.12 11.98
N TYR A 69 -9.29 27.86 12.30
CA TYR A 69 -9.22 27.36 13.67
C TYR A 69 -7.83 26.80 14.06
N VAL A 70 -6.94 26.63 13.08
CA VAL A 70 -5.60 26.06 13.28
C VAL A 70 -4.59 26.87 12.50
N GLU A 71 -3.47 27.22 13.13
CA GLU A 71 -2.32 27.84 12.50
C GLU A 71 -1.18 26.81 12.38
N ILE A 72 -0.63 26.68 11.17
CA ILE A 72 0.56 25.88 10.93
C ILE A 72 1.75 26.74 11.33
N LEU A 73 2.39 26.38 12.45
CA LEU A 73 3.54 27.14 12.97
C LEU A 73 4.83 26.77 12.23
N ASP A 74 4.98 25.49 11.88
CA ASP A 74 6.15 24.99 11.17
C ASP A 74 5.82 23.71 10.40
N VAL A 75 6.54 23.46 9.31
CA VAL A 75 6.46 22.23 8.50
C VAL A 75 7.84 21.62 8.42
N VAL A 76 8.11 20.65 9.29
CA VAL A 76 9.36 19.89 9.26
C VAL A 76 9.20 18.77 8.23
N LYS A 77 9.90 18.88 7.11
CA LYS A 77 10.04 17.80 6.13
C LYS A 77 11.28 17.00 6.49
N GLU A 78 11.10 15.76 6.92
CA GLU A 78 12.20 14.80 6.88
C GLU A 78 12.56 14.56 5.42
N LEU A 79 13.77 14.99 5.03
CA LEU A 79 14.35 14.62 3.76
C LEU A 79 14.87 13.18 3.92
N SER A 80 14.03 12.20 3.63
CA SER A 80 14.52 10.84 3.46
C SER A 80 14.97 10.69 2.01
N ASP A 81 16.26 10.48 1.82
CA ASP A 81 16.84 10.12 0.51
C ASP A 81 16.44 8.70 0.06
N THR A 82 15.57 8.03 0.83
CA THR A 82 15.10 6.67 0.55
C THR A 82 13.89 6.71 -0.38
N VAL A 83 13.98 5.91 -1.45
CA VAL A 83 12.84 5.66 -2.35
C VAL A 83 11.64 5.16 -1.53
N ASP A 84 10.47 5.77 -1.72
CA ASP A 84 9.26 5.27 -1.08
C ASP A 84 8.98 3.85 -1.59
N ILE A 85 8.84 2.90 -0.66
CA ILE A 85 8.57 1.49 -1.02
C ILE A 85 7.26 1.32 -1.81
N MET A 86 6.35 2.29 -1.76
CA MET A 86 5.12 2.26 -2.55
C MET A 86 5.36 2.49 -4.05
N ASP A 87 6.45 3.17 -4.41
CA ASP A 87 6.82 3.46 -5.80
C ASP A 87 7.84 2.45 -6.36
N ALA A 88 8.33 1.53 -5.53
CA ALA A 88 9.32 0.56 -5.92
C ALA A 88 8.73 -0.50 -6.86
N LYS A 89 9.42 -0.78 -7.97
CA LYS A 89 9.05 -1.83 -8.93
C LYS A 89 9.42 -3.23 -8.45
N ILE A 90 10.47 -3.35 -7.67
CA ILE A 90 10.95 -4.59 -7.09
C ILE A 90 11.16 -4.38 -5.60
N LEU A 91 10.51 -5.20 -4.78
CA LEU A 91 10.66 -5.18 -3.33
C LEU A 91 11.30 -6.47 -2.83
N VAL A 92 12.32 -6.31 -2.01
CA VAL A 92 12.97 -7.40 -1.27
C VAL A 92 12.57 -7.27 0.19
N SER A 93 11.56 -8.04 0.59
CA SER A 93 10.95 -7.91 1.91
C SER A 93 11.42 -8.99 2.86
N GLY A 94 11.91 -8.56 4.03
CA GLY A 94 12.36 -9.45 5.09
C GLY A 94 11.34 -9.61 6.21
N GLY A 95 11.19 -10.85 6.67
CA GLY A 95 10.43 -11.17 7.87
C GLY A 95 11.32 -11.51 9.07
N ARG A 96 10.68 -11.88 10.20
CA ARG A 96 11.40 -12.33 11.39
C ARG A 96 12.29 -13.56 11.11
N GLY A 97 11.97 -14.36 10.08
CA GLY A 97 12.75 -15.52 9.68
C GLY A 97 14.16 -15.19 9.15
N VAL A 98 14.44 -13.94 8.83
CA VAL A 98 15.80 -13.44 8.48
C VAL A 98 16.76 -13.57 9.68
N GLY A 99 16.23 -13.54 10.91
CA GLY A 99 16.94 -13.89 12.15
C GLY A 99 17.55 -12.73 12.90
N SER A 100 18.17 -11.74 12.24
CA SER A 100 18.72 -10.55 12.89
C SER A 100 18.77 -9.34 11.98
N ALA A 101 19.03 -8.16 12.53
CA ALA A 101 19.20 -6.92 11.76
C ALA A 101 20.39 -6.99 10.80
N GLU A 102 21.49 -7.63 11.23
CA GLU A 102 22.71 -7.75 10.42
C GLU A 102 22.46 -8.54 9.11
N ASN A 103 21.58 -9.55 9.19
CA ASN A 103 21.24 -10.39 8.04
C ASN A 103 20.45 -9.64 6.95
N PHE A 104 19.86 -8.48 7.29
CA PHE A 104 19.23 -7.61 6.29
C PHE A 104 20.23 -7.07 5.26
N LYS A 105 21.53 -7.13 5.57
CA LYS A 105 22.56 -6.86 4.58
C LYS A 105 22.45 -7.77 3.36
N LEU A 106 22.13 -9.04 3.53
CA LEU A 106 21.95 -9.97 2.40
C LEU A 106 20.76 -9.55 1.51
N LEU A 107 19.69 -9.03 2.13
CA LEU A 107 18.53 -8.54 1.39
C LEU A 107 18.88 -7.24 0.67
N GLN A 108 19.67 -6.39 1.28
CA GLN A 108 20.15 -5.16 0.65
C GLN A 108 21.08 -5.47 -0.53
N ASP A 109 22.04 -6.38 -0.36
CA ASP A 109 22.94 -6.81 -1.42
C ASP A 109 22.14 -7.40 -2.61
N LEU A 110 21.08 -8.18 -2.35
CA LEU A 110 20.18 -8.66 -3.39
C LEU A 110 19.43 -7.51 -4.06
N ALA A 111 18.84 -6.62 -3.27
CA ALA A 111 18.12 -5.46 -3.80
C ALA A 111 18.99 -4.60 -4.70
N ASP A 112 20.24 -4.34 -4.30
CA ASP A 112 21.19 -3.54 -5.07
C ASP A 112 21.50 -4.18 -6.44
N VAL A 113 21.66 -5.52 -6.48
CA VAL A 113 21.95 -6.25 -7.72
C VAL A 113 20.78 -6.23 -8.70
N ILE A 114 19.53 -6.33 -8.20
CA ILE A 114 18.34 -6.41 -9.06
C ILE A 114 17.66 -5.04 -9.27
N GLY A 115 18.19 -3.98 -8.70
CA GLY A 115 17.59 -2.64 -8.75
C GLY A 115 16.30 -2.54 -7.95
N GLY A 116 16.22 -3.27 -6.84
CA GLY A 116 15.07 -3.29 -5.94
C GLY A 116 15.26 -2.41 -4.70
N THR A 117 14.24 -2.38 -3.86
CA THR A 117 14.24 -1.67 -2.57
C THR A 117 13.92 -2.65 -1.44
N VAL A 118 14.62 -2.51 -0.31
CA VAL A 118 14.37 -3.33 0.88
C VAL A 118 13.09 -2.86 1.58
N SER A 119 12.31 -3.82 2.04
CA SER A 119 11.14 -3.60 2.90
C SER A 119 11.07 -4.68 3.98
N CYS A 120 10.08 -4.59 4.87
CA CYS A 120 10.00 -5.54 5.96
C CYS A 120 8.57 -5.79 6.44
N SER A 121 8.40 -6.87 7.19
CA SER A 121 7.18 -7.16 7.94
C SER A 121 7.15 -6.40 9.28
N ARG A 122 5.95 -6.29 9.88
CA ARG A 122 5.75 -5.67 11.19
C ARG A 122 6.66 -6.25 12.27
N ALA A 123 6.86 -7.56 12.30
CA ALA A 123 7.69 -8.20 13.30
C ALA A 123 9.15 -7.71 13.30
N VAL A 124 9.66 -7.28 12.15
CA VAL A 124 11.00 -6.70 12.00
C VAL A 124 11.07 -5.31 12.64
N VAL A 125 10.02 -4.52 12.45
CA VAL A 125 9.89 -3.18 13.06
C VAL A 125 9.71 -3.30 14.57
N ASP A 126 8.85 -4.21 15.03
CA ASP A 126 8.63 -4.45 16.45
C ASP A 126 9.91 -4.91 17.18
N ASN A 127 10.83 -5.58 16.47
CA ASN A 127 12.16 -5.95 16.96
C ASN A 127 13.20 -4.82 16.83
N GLY A 128 12.85 -3.68 16.26
CA GLY A 128 13.76 -2.55 16.07
C GLY A 128 14.86 -2.77 15.02
N TRP A 129 14.69 -3.75 14.09
CA TRP A 129 15.69 -4.05 13.08
C TRP A 129 15.65 -3.06 11.90
N LEU A 130 14.45 -2.64 11.49
CA LEU A 130 14.24 -1.64 10.46
C LEU A 130 13.15 -0.63 10.87
N PRO A 131 13.16 0.58 10.30
CA PRO A 131 12.20 1.62 10.63
C PRO A 131 10.82 1.31 10.04
N LYS A 132 9.78 1.93 10.63
CA LYS A 132 8.37 1.71 10.28
C LYS A 132 8.02 2.13 8.84
N GLU A 133 8.74 3.05 8.27
CA GLU A 133 8.57 3.57 6.91
C GLU A 133 8.76 2.47 5.85
N LEU A 134 9.51 1.41 6.19
CA LEU A 134 9.75 0.25 5.34
C LEU A 134 8.78 -0.92 5.61
N GLN A 135 7.82 -0.73 6.53
CA GLN A 135 6.86 -1.77 6.87
C GLN A 135 5.80 -1.95 5.80
N VAL A 136 5.65 -3.18 5.31
CA VAL A 136 4.55 -3.62 4.44
C VAL A 136 3.48 -4.33 5.27
N GLY A 137 2.22 -4.08 4.95
CA GLY A 137 1.08 -4.75 5.56
C GLY A 137 -0.04 -3.80 5.96
N GLN A 138 -1.07 -4.32 6.58
CA GLN A 138 -2.29 -3.60 6.95
C GLN A 138 -2.05 -2.37 7.86
N THR A 139 -1.04 -2.43 8.73
CA THR A 139 -0.65 -1.33 9.64
C THR A 139 0.59 -0.56 9.15
N GLY A 140 1.13 -0.95 8.00
CA GLY A 140 2.22 -0.29 7.30
C GLY A 140 1.73 0.27 5.96
N LYS A 141 2.60 0.16 4.95
CA LYS A 141 2.29 0.57 3.59
C LYS A 141 1.69 -0.58 2.78
N THR A 142 0.73 -0.27 1.93
CA THR A 142 0.25 -1.18 0.89
C THR A 142 1.07 -0.93 -0.36
N VAL A 143 1.64 -1.99 -0.94
CA VAL A 143 2.55 -1.94 -2.07
C VAL A 143 2.05 -2.82 -3.20
N ARG A 144 2.42 -2.48 -4.43
CA ARG A 144 2.10 -3.26 -5.62
C ARG A 144 3.27 -3.24 -6.61
N PRO A 145 4.40 -3.87 -6.26
CA PRO A 145 5.55 -3.98 -7.14
C PRO A 145 5.28 -4.99 -8.26
N ASN A 146 6.10 -4.94 -9.32
CA ASN A 146 6.12 -5.99 -10.33
C ASN A 146 6.66 -7.31 -9.76
N VAL A 147 7.63 -7.24 -8.82
CA VAL A 147 8.16 -8.42 -8.15
C VAL A 147 8.30 -8.17 -6.65
N TYR A 148 7.75 -9.06 -5.85
CA TYR A 148 7.83 -9.05 -4.40
C TYR A 148 8.56 -10.29 -3.89
N PHE A 149 9.74 -10.13 -3.33
CA PHE A 149 10.45 -11.20 -2.64
C PHE A 149 10.02 -11.24 -1.17
N ALA A 150 9.41 -12.33 -0.73
CA ALA A 150 8.99 -12.56 0.64
C ALA A 150 9.98 -13.50 1.35
N ILE A 151 10.98 -12.96 2.03
CA ILE A 151 12.08 -13.71 2.62
C ILE A 151 11.88 -13.86 4.14
N GLY A 152 11.67 -15.08 4.61
CA GLY A 152 11.45 -15.36 6.03
C GLY A 152 10.18 -14.73 6.61
N ILE A 153 9.18 -14.53 5.76
CA ILE A 153 7.86 -13.98 6.11
C ILE A 153 6.88 -15.16 6.24
N SER A 154 6.09 -15.17 7.30
CA SER A 154 5.14 -16.27 7.59
C SER A 154 3.90 -16.24 6.68
N GLY A 155 3.49 -15.10 6.17
CA GLY A 155 2.27 -14.98 5.38
C GLY A 155 1.00 -14.72 6.21
N ALA A 156 1.14 -14.11 7.39
CA ALA A 156 -0.03 -13.66 8.14
C ALA A 156 -0.87 -12.67 7.30
N ILE A 157 -2.21 -12.77 7.39
CA ILE A 157 -3.17 -11.98 6.61
C ILE A 157 -2.90 -10.47 6.71
N GLN A 158 -2.43 -10.01 7.89
CA GLN A 158 -2.10 -8.60 8.10
C GLN A 158 -0.90 -8.14 7.26
N HIS A 159 -0.03 -9.06 6.82
CA HIS A 159 1.07 -8.77 5.93
C HIS A 159 0.65 -8.92 4.47
N THR A 160 0.01 -10.05 4.12
CA THR A 160 -0.40 -10.35 2.73
C THR A 160 -1.37 -9.31 2.20
N ALA A 161 -2.28 -8.79 3.01
CA ALA A 161 -3.18 -7.69 2.64
C ALA A 161 -2.47 -6.39 2.18
N GLY A 162 -1.17 -6.27 2.43
CA GLY A 162 -0.36 -5.14 1.97
C GLY A 162 0.47 -5.42 0.72
N MET A 163 0.51 -6.68 0.20
CA MET A 163 1.39 -7.02 -0.91
C MET A 163 0.80 -8.05 -1.90
N GLU A 164 -0.34 -8.66 -1.61
CA GLU A 164 -0.96 -9.71 -2.43
C GLU A 164 -1.32 -9.27 -3.85
N GLU A 165 -1.44 -7.97 -4.09
CA GLU A 165 -1.69 -7.38 -5.41
C GLU A 165 -0.39 -7.18 -6.24
N SER A 166 0.76 -7.71 -5.79
CA SER A 166 2.00 -7.70 -6.56
C SER A 166 1.84 -8.54 -7.83
N ASP A 167 2.54 -8.18 -8.92
CA ASP A 167 2.41 -8.92 -10.18
C ASP A 167 3.04 -10.33 -10.09
N ILE A 168 4.15 -10.46 -9.35
CA ILE A 168 4.83 -11.73 -9.07
C ILE A 168 5.29 -11.75 -7.61
N ILE A 169 4.99 -12.84 -6.91
CA ILE A 169 5.39 -13.06 -5.51
C ILE A 169 6.33 -14.28 -5.45
N ILE A 170 7.54 -14.07 -4.94
CA ILE A 170 8.55 -15.10 -4.75
C ILE A 170 8.77 -15.28 -3.25
N ALA A 171 8.46 -16.46 -2.72
CA ALA A 171 8.60 -16.75 -1.29
C ALA A 171 9.83 -17.62 -1.00
N ILE A 172 10.58 -17.23 0.03
CA ILE A 172 11.69 -18.00 0.58
C ILE A 172 11.45 -18.21 2.06
N ASN A 173 11.15 -19.43 2.46
CA ASN A 173 10.93 -19.77 3.85
C ASN A 173 11.52 -21.17 4.17
N LYS A 174 12.00 -21.34 5.41
CA LYS A 174 12.45 -22.64 5.92
C LYS A 174 11.30 -23.57 6.34
N ASP A 175 10.13 -22.98 6.60
CA ASP A 175 8.89 -23.66 6.96
C ASP A 175 8.07 -23.81 5.67
N ASP A 176 7.99 -25.04 5.18
CA ASP A 176 7.29 -25.41 3.94
C ASP A 176 5.76 -25.32 4.09
N SER A 177 5.27 -25.26 5.32
CA SER A 177 3.84 -25.07 5.65
C SER A 177 3.45 -23.61 5.89
N ALA A 178 4.39 -22.67 5.70
CA ALA A 178 4.11 -21.24 5.94
C ALA A 178 3.02 -20.72 4.99
N PRO A 179 1.98 -20.02 5.50
CA PRO A 179 0.88 -19.49 4.69
C PRO A 179 1.30 -18.53 3.58
N ILE A 180 2.55 -18.05 3.59
CA ILE A 180 3.06 -17.20 2.49
C ILE A 180 3.04 -17.94 1.15
N PHE A 181 3.17 -19.27 1.17
CA PHE A 181 3.15 -20.07 -0.04
C PHE A 181 1.76 -20.18 -0.67
N ASP A 182 0.69 -19.89 0.09
CA ASP A 182 -0.68 -19.85 -0.45
C ASP A 182 -0.89 -18.69 -1.44
N VAL A 183 -0.06 -17.64 -1.33
CA VAL A 183 -0.14 -16.43 -2.17
C VAL A 183 1.08 -16.25 -3.08
N ALA A 184 2.10 -17.10 -2.95
CA ALA A 184 3.31 -17.02 -3.75
C ALA A 184 3.13 -17.74 -5.11
N ASP A 185 3.73 -17.14 -6.15
CA ASP A 185 3.82 -17.75 -7.48
C ASP A 185 4.98 -18.76 -7.55
N TYR A 186 6.06 -18.50 -6.75
CA TYR A 186 7.27 -19.30 -6.71
C TYR A 186 7.83 -19.42 -5.29
#